data_fcae23556b8b55048858714f4734a3b2
#
_entry.id   fcae23556b8b55048858714f4734a3b2
#
_cell.length_a   1.000
_cell.length_b   1.000
_cell.length_c   1.000
_cell.angle_alpha   90.00
_cell.angle_beta   90.00
_cell.angle_gamma   90.00
#
_symmetry.space_group_name_H-M   'P 1'
#
loop_
_entity.id
_entity.type
_entity.pdbx_description
1 polymer ?
#
loop_
_entity_poly.entity_id
_entity_poly.type
_entity_poly.pdbx_seq_one_letter_code
_entity_poly.pdbx_strand_id
1 'polypeptide(L)'
;MNCLLPTLAATLLSVFLAPVAAAADFGAPMPDGEAVDIAAAASGATARTGEPALYRGRITEVCRKQGCWVVLESDGHSARVMAKDHGFSVPEDASGEAIAYGALEVEPVSPEHARHLVEDDGASAPAAQELRIVATSIRIL
;
A
#
# COMPACT_ATOMS: atom_id res chain seq x y z
N MET A 1 43.19 -56.79 -18.30
CA MET A 1 43.55 -55.46 -17.83
C MET A 1 42.39 -54.55 -18.22
N ASN A 2 41.43 -54.33 -17.26
CA ASN A 2 40.27 -53.50 -17.48
C ASN A 2 40.51 -52.12 -16.78
N CYS A 3 40.71 -51.08 -17.58
CA CYS A 3 40.73 -49.71 -17.09
C CYS A 3 39.28 -49.18 -16.96
N LEU A 4 38.81 -49.11 -15.75
CA LEU A 4 37.55 -48.37 -15.40
C LEU A 4 37.88 -46.89 -15.23
N LEU A 5 37.39 -46.04 -16.15
CA LEU A 5 37.38 -44.60 -15.98
C LEU A 5 36.16 -44.19 -15.12
N PRO A 6 36.32 -43.41 -14.06
CA PRO A 6 35.18 -42.82 -13.36
C PRO A 6 34.70 -41.56 -14.11
N THR A 7 33.45 -41.60 -14.56
CA THR A 7 32.73 -40.45 -15.09
C THR A 7 32.36 -39.49 -13.93
N LEU A 8 33.01 -38.32 -13.86
CA LEU A 8 32.60 -37.24 -12.99
C LEU A 8 31.34 -36.59 -13.56
N ALA A 9 30.21 -36.80 -12.88
CA ALA A 9 28.98 -36.05 -13.14
C ALA A 9 29.07 -34.67 -12.47
N ALA A 10 29.28 -33.61 -13.24
CA ALA A 10 29.23 -32.25 -12.77
C ALA A 10 27.78 -31.80 -12.66
N THR A 11 27.26 -31.73 -11.44
CA THR A 11 25.93 -31.15 -11.14
C THR A 11 26.02 -29.63 -11.18
N LEU A 12 25.45 -29.01 -12.23
CA LEU A 12 25.30 -27.59 -12.35
C LEU A 12 24.15 -27.13 -11.43
N LEU A 13 24.50 -26.53 -10.30
CA LEU A 13 23.56 -25.87 -9.39
C LEU A 13 23.11 -24.54 -10.00
N SER A 14 21.95 -24.52 -10.64
CA SER A 14 21.35 -23.30 -11.17
C SER A 14 20.82 -22.45 -10.02
N VAL A 15 21.53 -21.38 -9.69
CA VAL A 15 21.05 -20.35 -8.73
C VAL A 15 20.00 -19.51 -9.45
N PHE A 16 18.72 -19.72 -9.13
CA PHE A 16 17.63 -18.82 -9.54
C PHE A 16 17.72 -17.55 -8.70
N LEU A 17 18.22 -16.46 -9.26
CA LEU A 17 18.03 -15.11 -8.70
C LEU A 17 16.58 -14.71 -8.95
N ALA A 18 15.76 -14.73 -7.89
CA ALA A 18 14.42 -14.12 -7.95
C ALA A 18 14.59 -12.59 -8.10
N PRO A 19 13.83 -11.94 -8.99
CA PRO A 19 13.86 -10.48 -9.09
C PRO A 19 13.36 -9.88 -7.78
N VAL A 20 14.20 -9.07 -7.14
CA VAL A 20 13.77 -8.21 -6.01
C VAL A 20 12.95 -7.09 -6.63
N ALA A 21 11.65 -7.04 -6.32
CA ALA A 21 10.83 -5.91 -6.71
C ALA A 21 11.41 -4.64 -6.07
N ALA A 22 11.75 -3.65 -6.88
CA ALA A 22 12.24 -2.37 -6.37
C ALA A 22 11.06 -1.57 -5.81
N ALA A 23 11.22 -1.01 -4.60
CA ALA A 23 10.24 -0.11 -4.02
C ALA A 23 10.10 1.15 -4.89
N ALA A 24 8.87 1.65 -5.03
CA ALA A 24 8.56 2.86 -5.79
C ALA A 24 7.97 3.93 -4.86
N ASP A 25 8.58 5.11 -4.83
CA ASP A 25 8.14 6.25 -4.02
C ASP A 25 7.35 7.25 -4.86
N PHE A 26 6.26 7.76 -4.29
CA PHE A 26 5.39 8.79 -4.88
C PHE A 26 5.16 9.91 -3.86
N GLY A 27 5.22 11.16 -4.31
CA GLY A 27 5.02 12.33 -3.47
C GLY A 27 6.31 12.88 -2.87
N ALA A 28 6.22 13.41 -1.67
CA ALA A 28 7.35 13.97 -0.94
C ALA A 28 8.33 12.88 -0.46
N PRO A 29 9.57 13.21 -0.09
CA PRO A 29 10.49 12.24 0.50
C PRO A 29 9.86 11.50 1.69
N MET A 30 9.97 10.17 1.69
CA MET A 30 9.45 9.32 2.76
C MET A 30 10.40 9.42 3.97
N PRO A 31 9.91 9.77 5.17
CA PRO A 31 10.75 9.74 6.35
C PRO A 31 11.09 8.30 6.76
N ASP A 32 12.21 8.14 7.46
CA ASP A 32 12.54 6.88 8.10
C ASP A 32 11.69 6.68 9.37
N GLY A 33 11.39 5.45 9.70
CA GLY A 33 10.63 5.11 10.91
C GLY A 33 9.93 3.76 10.83
N GLU A 34 9.30 3.39 11.93
CA GLU A 34 8.48 2.19 12.02
C GLU A 34 7.05 2.53 11.54
N ALA A 35 6.53 1.70 10.66
CA ALA A 35 5.18 1.85 10.15
C ALA A 35 4.18 1.09 11.04
N VAL A 36 3.06 1.73 11.35
CA VAL A 36 1.93 1.16 12.07
C VAL A 36 1.02 0.43 11.08
N ASP A 37 0.66 -0.82 11.37
CA ASP A 37 -0.31 -1.54 10.55
C ASP A 37 -1.70 -0.90 10.63
N ILE A 38 -2.44 -0.90 9.51
CA ILE A 38 -3.80 -0.34 9.45
C ILE A 38 -4.72 -0.99 10.49
N ALA A 39 -4.61 -2.29 10.75
CA ALA A 39 -5.39 -2.98 11.79
C ALA A 39 -5.08 -2.42 13.19
N ALA A 40 -3.82 -2.17 13.51
CA ALA A 40 -3.42 -1.58 14.79
C ALA A 40 -3.91 -0.13 14.92
N ALA A 41 -3.85 0.66 13.83
CA ALA A 41 -4.37 2.02 13.79
C ALA A 41 -5.90 2.04 13.97
N ALA A 42 -6.62 1.13 13.33
CA ALA A 42 -8.07 1.01 13.43
C ALA A 42 -8.53 0.62 14.85
N SER A 43 -7.77 -0.20 15.54
CA SER A 43 -8.08 -0.58 16.94
C SER A 43 -7.86 0.55 17.95
N GLY A 44 -7.30 1.68 17.54
CA GLY A 44 -7.01 2.84 18.39
C GLY A 44 -5.77 2.68 19.28
N ALA A 45 -5.10 1.53 19.23
CA ALA A 45 -3.94 1.25 20.09
C ALA A 45 -2.72 2.13 19.77
N THR A 46 -2.60 2.60 18.53
CA THR A 46 -1.46 3.39 18.05
C THR A 46 -1.87 4.59 17.18
N ALA A 47 -3.19 4.80 17.01
CA ALA A 47 -3.69 5.91 16.20
C ALA A 47 -3.46 7.26 16.89
N ARG A 48 -2.61 8.09 16.30
CA ARG A 48 -2.47 9.50 16.63
C ARG A 48 -3.26 10.31 15.60
N THR A 49 -4.52 10.54 15.90
CA THR A 49 -5.40 11.33 15.02
C THR A 49 -4.82 12.72 14.80
N GLY A 50 -4.64 13.10 13.54
CA GLY A 50 -4.14 14.41 13.13
C GLY A 50 -2.62 14.57 13.11
N GLU A 51 -1.84 13.69 13.74
CA GLU A 51 -0.37 13.71 13.66
C GLU A 51 0.13 12.80 12.52
N PRO A 52 1.06 13.27 11.67
CA PRO A 52 1.62 12.43 10.61
C PRO A 52 2.41 11.24 11.19
N ALA A 53 2.15 10.05 10.64
CA ALA A 53 2.87 8.83 10.95
C ALA A 53 2.98 7.94 9.71
N LEU A 54 3.78 6.89 9.79
CA LEU A 54 3.89 5.86 8.75
C LEU A 54 2.84 4.78 9.01
N TYR A 55 2.04 4.46 7.98
CA TYR A 55 1.02 3.43 8.03
C TYR A 55 1.25 2.38 6.94
N ARG A 56 1.17 1.11 7.30
CA ARG A 56 1.39 -0.02 6.40
C ARG A 56 0.12 -0.80 6.16
N GLY A 57 -0.05 -1.28 4.93
CA GLY A 57 -1.08 -2.23 4.55
C GLY A 57 -0.88 -2.68 3.11
N ARG A 58 -1.75 -3.57 2.66
CA ARG A 58 -1.82 -4.03 1.29
C ARG A 58 -2.75 -3.14 0.48
N ILE A 59 -2.36 -2.73 -0.70
CA ILE A 59 -3.23 -2.02 -1.64
C ILE A 59 -4.33 -2.97 -2.11
N THR A 60 -5.59 -2.60 -1.86
CA THR A 60 -6.78 -3.34 -2.31
C THR A 60 -7.58 -2.60 -3.36
N GLU A 61 -7.52 -1.27 -3.37
CA GLU A 61 -8.19 -0.42 -4.36
C GLU A 61 -7.32 0.78 -4.73
N VAL A 62 -7.46 1.24 -5.97
CA VAL A 62 -6.83 2.46 -6.50
C VAL A 62 -7.90 3.26 -7.26
N CYS A 63 -7.89 4.58 -7.11
CA CYS A 63 -8.72 5.48 -7.91
C CYS A 63 -8.45 5.27 -9.39
N ARG A 64 -9.47 4.82 -10.13
CA ARG A 64 -9.35 4.50 -11.57
C ARG A 64 -9.23 5.73 -12.45
N LYS A 65 -9.60 6.89 -11.94
CA LYS A 65 -9.62 8.12 -12.72
C LYS A 65 -8.24 8.78 -12.79
N GLN A 66 -7.54 8.87 -11.67
CA GLN A 66 -6.29 9.63 -11.56
C GLN A 66 -5.25 9.04 -10.59
N GLY A 67 -5.54 7.90 -9.94
CA GLY A 67 -4.65 7.35 -8.91
C GLY A 67 -4.43 8.27 -7.71
N CYS A 68 -5.38 9.17 -7.41
CA CYS A 68 -5.25 10.18 -6.35
C CYS A 68 -5.56 9.66 -4.95
N TRP A 69 -6.05 8.43 -4.84
CA TRP A 69 -6.22 7.70 -3.60
C TRP A 69 -6.01 6.20 -3.80
N VAL A 70 -5.63 5.54 -2.72
CA VAL A 70 -5.59 4.07 -2.62
C VAL A 70 -6.26 3.63 -1.32
N VAL A 71 -6.70 2.37 -1.25
CA VAL A 71 -7.12 1.75 0.00
C VAL A 71 -6.02 0.81 0.46
N LEU A 72 -5.55 1.00 1.68
CA LEU A 72 -4.66 0.07 2.38
C LEU A 72 -5.46 -0.76 3.36
N GLU A 73 -5.21 -2.06 3.39
CA GLU A 73 -5.87 -3.03 4.26
C GLU A 73 -4.83 -3.86 5.02
N SER A 74 -5.13 -4.17 6.28
CA SER A 74 -4.50 -5.26 7.03
C SER A 74 -5.52 -5.88 7.99
N ASP A 75 -5.51 -7.21 8.09
CA ASP A 75 -6.37 -8.00 9.00
C ASP A 75 -7.87 -7.58 8.99
N GLY A 76 -8.41 -7.32 7.78
CA GLY A 76 -9.81 -6.95 7.59
C GLY A 76 -10.17 -5.50 7.94
N HIS A 77 -9.18 -4.67 8.29
CA HIS A 77 -9.34 -3.23 8.52
C HIS A 77 -8.75 -2.45 7.35
N SER A 78 -9.41 -1.39 6.94
CA SER A 78 -8.98 -0.59 5.80
C SER A 78 -8.92 0.90 6.14
N ALA A 79 -8.04 1.61 5.43
CA ALA A 79 -7.96 3.06 5.44
C ALA A 79 -7.78 3.58 4.01
N ARG A 80 -8.48 4.65 3.65
CA ARG A 80 -8.29 5.35 2.39
C ARG A 80 -7.16 6.36 2.51
N VAL A 81 -6.12 6.17 1.72
CA VAL A 81 -4.99 7.09 1.62
C VAL A 81 -5.27 8.09 0.51
N MET A 82 -5.45 9.35 0.88
CA MET A 82 -5.69 10.47 -0.04
C MET A 82 -4.40 11.26 -0.23
N ALA A 83 -4.05 11.55 -1.48
CA ALA A 83 -2.94 12.46 -1.76
C ALA A 83 -3.29 13.87 -1.27
N LYS A 84 -2.53 14.38 -0.30
CA LYS A 84 -2.71 15.74 0.23
C LYS A 84 -2.54 16.77 -0.91
N ASP A 85 -3.53 17.65 -1.06
CA ASP A 85 -3.52 18.71 -2.07
C ASP A 85 -3.23 18.21 -3.50
N HIS A 86 -3.63 16.96 -3.81
CA HIS A 86 -3.33 16.29 -5.08
C HIS A 86 -1.83 16.24 -5.41
N GLY A 87 -0.97 16.21 -4.40
CA GLY A 87 0.49 16.33 -4.53
C GLY A 87 1.17 15.12 -5.16
N PHE A 88 0.48 13.99 -5.33
CA PHE A 88 0.98 12.81 -6.06
C PHE A 88 -0.18 11.98 -6.62
N SER A 89 0.16 11.05 -7.49
CA SER A 89 -0.73 9.98 -7.94
C SER A 89 0.07 8.69 -8.07
N VAL A 90 -0.63 7.55 -7.95
CA VAL A 90 -0.04 6.22 -8.16
C VAL A 90 -0.58 5.62 -9.45
N PRO A 91 0.12 4.65 -10.07
CA PRO A 91 -0.41 3.90 -11.19
C PRO A 91 -1.76 3.22 -10.85
N GLU A 92 -2.69 3.18 -11.81
CA GLU A 92 -4.01 2.57 -11.59
C GLU A 92 -3.94 1.06 -11.29
N ASP A 93 -2.88 0.39 -11.72
CA ASP A 93 -2.57 -1.02 -11.48
C ASP A 93 -1.67 -1.26 -10.25
N ALA A 94 -1.45 -0.22 -9.44
CA ALA A 94 -0.65 -0.34 -8.23
C ALA A 94 -1.23 -1.41 -7.30
N SER A 95 -0.36 -2.26 -6.77
CA SER A 95 -0.73 -3.40 -5.93
C SER A 95 0.42 -3.80 -5.02
N GLY A 96 0.16 -4.67 -4.06
CA GLY A 96 1.17 -5.16 -3.12
C GLY A 96 1.14 -4.42 -1.79
N GLU A 97 2.18 -4.64 -1.00
CA GLU A 97 2.36 -3.92 0.27
C GLU A 97 2.79 -2.47 0.01
N ALA A 98 2.29 -1.55 0.82
CA ALA A 98 2.65 -0.15 0.73
C ALA A 98 2.74 0.49 2.12
N ILE A 99 3.49 1.59 2.18
CA ILE A 99 3.62 2.45 3.36
C ILE A 99 3.22 3.86 2.95
N ALA A 100 2.24 4.44 3.65
CA ALA A 100 1.83 5.83 3.47
C ALA A 100 2.31 6.69 4.64
N TYR A 101 2.78 7.90 4.37
CA TYR A 101 3.11 8.88 5.39
C TYR A 101 2.10 10.02 5.37
N GLY A 102 1.35 10.18 6.46
CA GLY A 102 0.32 11.20 6.56
C GLY A 102 -0.43 11.19 7.89
N ALA A 103 -1.38 12.09 8.02
CA ALA A 103 -2.25 12.20 9.20
C ALA A 103 -3.46 11.27 9.07
N LEU A 104 -3.71 10.48 10.11
CA LEU A 104 -4.89 9.62 10.21
C LEU A 104 -6.06 10.42 10.76
N GLU A 105 -7.22 10.26 10.13
CA GLU A 105 -8.48 10.89 10.48
C GLU A 105 -9.61 9.87 10.41
N VAL A 106 -10.68 10.10 11.16
CA VAL A 106 -11.94 9.35 11.04
C VAL A 106 -12.94 10.28 10.36
N GLU A 107 -13.33 9.93 9.13
CA GLU A 107 -14.18 10.80 8.31
C GLU A 107 -15.58 10.20 8.12
N PRO A 108 -16.64 10.99 8.35
CA PRO A 108 -17.98 10.59 7.91
C PRO A 108 -18.06 10.67 6.38
N VAL A 109 -18.61 9.63 5.77
CA VAL A 109 -18.81 9.57 4.32
C VAL A 109 -20.25 9.97 4.01
N SER A 110 -20.44 11.14 3.42
CA SER A 110 -21.77 11.57 2.99
C SER A 110 -22.29 10.70 1.85
N PRO A 111 -23.63 10.57 1.69
CA PRO A 111 -24.21 9.81 0.57
C PRO A 111 -23.76 10.31 -0.81
N GLU A 112 -23.56 11.63 -0.96
CA GLU A 112 -23.07 12.23 -2.20
C GLU A 112 -21.61 11.83 -2.46
N HIS A 113 -20.75 11.89 -1.45
CA HIS A 113 -19.36 11.46 -1.56
C HIS A 113 -19.24 9.96 -1.84
N ALA A 114 -20.06 9.14 -1.14
CA ALA A 114 -20.11 7.70 -1.40
C ALA A 114 -20.47 7.38 -2.85
N ARG A 115 -21.47 8.08 -3.41
CA ARG A 115 -21.87 7.93 -4.81
C ARG A 115 -20.72 8.33 -5.76
N HIS A 116 -20.07 9.45 -5.53
CA HIS A 116 -18.92 9.90 -6.33
C HIS A 116 -17.79 8.87 -6.34
N LEU A 117 -17.43 8.33 -5.17
CA LEU A 117 -16.41 7.29 -5.06
C LEU A 117 -16.75 6.05 -5.90
N VAL A 118 -18.01 5.61 -5.87
CA VAL A 118 -18.44 4.42 -6.60
C VAL A 118 -18.58 4.69 -8.09
N GLU A 119 -19.30 5.75 -8.48
CA GLU A 119 -19.68 6.01 -9.89
C GLU A 119 -18.51 6.60 -10.69
N ASP A 120 -17.75 7.52 -10.11
CA ASP A 120 -16.70 8.24 -10.83
C ASP A 120 -15.32 7.62 -10.66
N ASP A 121 -14.98 7.18 -9.44
CA ASP A 121 -13.64 6.69 -9.10
C ASP A 121 -13.51 5.17 -9.13
N GLY A 122 -14.64 4.45 -9.22
CA GLY A 122 -14.70 2.99 -9.30
C GLY A 122 -14.39 2.28 -7.98
N ALA A 123 -14.59 2.94 -6.84
CA ALA A 123 -14.44 2.34 -5.53
C ALA A 123 -15.55 1.34 -5.21
N SER A 124 -15.28 0.40 -4.31
CA SER A 124 -16.33 -0.34 -3.60
C SER A 124 -17.13 0.60 -2.71
N ALA A 125 -18.39 0.24 -2.40
CA ALA A 125 -19.26 1.06 -1.56
C ALA A 125 -18.60 1.31 -0.18
N PRO A 126 -18.32 2.56 0.20
CA PRO A 126 -17.67 2.86 1.46
C PRO A 126 -18.63 2.68 2.65
N ALA A 127 -18.08 2.46 3.84
CA ALA A 127 -18.83 2.53 5.08
C ALA A 127 -19.26 3.97 5.38
N ALA A 128 -20.23 4.15 6.28
CA ALA A 128 -20.71 5.49 6.70
C ALA A 128 -19.60 6.32 7.38
N GLN A 129 -18.60 5.66 7.94
CA GLN A 129 -17.35 6.27 8.42
C GLN A 129 -16.18 5.46 7.91
N GLU A 130 -15.12 6.11 7.49
CA GLU A 130 -13.88 5.46 7.08
C GLU A 130 -12.68 6.05 7.79
N LEU A 131 -11.64 5.24 7.95
CA LEU A 131 -10.32 5.75 8.28
C LEU A 131 -9.74 6.38 7.02
N ARG A 132 -9.23 7.60 7.16
CA ARG A 132 -8.59 8.34 6.09
C ARG A 132 -7.18 8.74 6.50
N ILE A 133 -6.22 8.56 5.61
CA ILE A 133 -4.86 9.04 5.78
C ILE A 133 -4.66 10.15 4.74
N VAL A 134 -4.50 11.39 5.20
CA VAL A 134 -4.14 12.52 4.34
C VAL A 134 -2.63 12.48 4.18
N ALA A 135 -2.17 11.89 3.10
CA ALA A 135 -0.78 11.51 2.88
C ALA A 135 -0.01 12.52 2.03
N THR A 136 1.24 12.78 2.40
CA THR A 136 2.20 13.54 1.58
C THR A 136 3.04 12.64 0.70
N SER A 137 3.13 11.34 1.04
CA SER A 137 3.87 10.35 0.25
C SER A 137 3.36 8.92 0.48
N ILE A 138 3.62 8.06 -0.49
CA ILE A 138 3.40 6.62 -0.42
C ILE A 138 4.56 5.88 -1.09
N ARG A 139 4.97 4.78 -0.47
CA ARG A 139 5.97 3.83 -1.00
C ARG A 139 5.29 2.50 -1.27
N ILE A 140 5.41 1.99 -2.48
CA ILE A 140 4.98 0.64 -2.86
C ILE A 140 6.22 -0.26 -2.78
N LEU A 141 6.11 -1.39 -2.04
CA LEU A 141 7.22 -2.31 -1.73
C LEU A 141 7.36 -3.42 -2.77
#